data_87b7b5ad22f54b28c767855560a151c9
#
_entry.id   87b7b5ad22f54b28c767855560a151c9
#
_cell.length_a   1.000
_cell.length_b   1.000
_cell.length_c   1.000
_cell.angle_alpha   90.00
_cell.angle_beta   90.00
_cell.angle_gamma   90.00
#
_symmetry.space_group_name_H-M   'P 1'
#
loop_
_entity.id
_entity.type
_entity.pdbx_description
1 polymer ?
#
loop_
_entity_poly.entity_id
_entity_poly.type
_entity_poly.pdbx_seq_one_letter_code
_entity_poly.pdbx_strand_id
1 'polypeptide(L)'
;MYKAITRDIEVTVEPFYLEEQSNPEENRYVWGYRITIANESEITVQLRARYWKITDGNGHMEEVRGPGVIGEQPVLNPGDSFQYSSGCPLTTTSGVMLGRYTMQTDSGERFDIEIPAFSLDLPDQLRTLN
;
A
#
# COMPACT_ATOMS: atom_id res chain seq x y z
N MET A 1 -6.31 -1.09 -11.06
CA MET A 1 -5.24 -1.73 -10.28
C MET A 1 -3.93 -1.03 -10.56
N TYR A 2 -3.16 -0.78 -9.52
CA TYR A 2 -1.89 -0.06 -9.61
C TYR A 2 -0.74 -1.06 -9.48
N LYS A 3 0.35 -0.82 -10.20
CA LYS A 3 1.47 -1.77 -10.24
C LYS A 3 2.80 -1.03 -10.34
N ALA A 4 3.81 -1.54 -9.62
CA ALA A 4 5.20 -1.11 -9.74
C ALA A 4 6.10 -2.34 -9.66
N ILE A 5 7.20 -2.31 -10.38
CA ILE A 5 8.19 -3.41 -10.38
C ILE A 5 9.56 -2.80 -10.07
N THR A 6 10.22 -3.36 -9.05
CA THR A 6 11.57 -2.96 -8.64
C THR A 6 12.39 -4.24 -8.49
N ARG A 7 13.50 -4.36 -9.20
CA ARG A 7 14.38 -5.54 -9.15
C ARG A 7 13.60 -6.85 -9.33
N ASP A 8 12.63 -6.87 -10.26
CA ASP A 8 11.78 -8.03 -10.53
C ASP A 8 10.90 -8.45 -9.36
N ILE A 9 10.65 -7.55 -8.42
CA ILE A 9 9.64 -7.74 -7.39
C ILE A 9 8.47 -6.81 -7.72
N GLU A 10 7.31 -7.41 -7.93
CA GLU A 10 6.12 -6.70 -8.36
C GLU A 10 5.22 -6.40 -7.17
N VAL A 11 4.80 -5.14 -7.05
CA VAL A 11 3.81 -4.74 -6.04
C VAL A 11 2.57 -4.26 -6.77
N THR A 12 1.43 -4.89 -6.47
CA THR A 12 0.14 -4.46 -7.00
C THR A 12 -0.76 -4.00 -5.86
N VAL A 13 -1.55 -2.96 -6.11
CA VAL A 13 -2.45 -2.39 -5.12
C VAL A 13 -3.85 -2.26 -5.70
N GLU A 14 -4.82 -2.73 -4.93
CA GLU A 14 -6.24 -2.57 -5.23
C GLU A 14 -6.90 -1.80 -4.08
N PRO A 15 -7.16 -0.49 -4.22
CA PRO A 15 -7.90 0.24 -3.19
C PRO A 15 -9.41 0.06 -3.37
N PHE A 16 -10.14 0.14 -2.26
CA PHE A 16 -11.61 0.07 -2.29
C PHE A 16 -12.18 0.84 -1.10
N TYR A 17 -13.31 1.50 -1.33
CA TYR A 17 -13.95 2.28 -0.29
C TYR A 17 -14.74 1.36 0.64
N LEU A 18 -14.60 1.57 1.96
CA LEU A 18 -15.31 0.79 2.99
C LEU A 18 -16.48 1.61 3.52
N GLU A 19 -17.60 1.56 2.82
CA GLU A 19 -18.78 2.34 3.16
C GLU A 19 -19.29 2.03 4.57
N GLU A 20 -19.28 0.76 4.96
CA GLU A 20 -19.78 0.33 6.27
C GLU A 20 -18.94 0.87 7.44
N GLN A 21 -17.67 1.14 7.22
CA GLN A 21 -16.79 1.67 8.25
C GLN A 21 -16.69 3.19 8.21
N SER A 22 -17.29 3.81 7.21
CA SER A 22 -17.24 5.25 7.00
C SER A 22 -18.44 5.92 7.67
N ASN A 23 -18.24 7.19 8.07
CA ASN A 23 -19.31 8.03 8.60
C ASN A 23 -19.12 9.45 8.07
N PRO A 24 -19.63 9.75 6.86
CA PRO A 24 -19.46 11.08 6.26
C PRO A 24 -19.98 12.23 7.09
N GLU A 25 -21.04 11.99 7.90
CA GLU A 25 -21.60 13.02 8.77
C GLU A 25 -20.59 13.47 9.83
N GLU A 26 -19.64 12.59 10.19
CA GLU A 26 -18.58 12.92 11.14
C GLU A 26 -17.23 13.12 10.43
N ASN A 27 -17.26 13.31 9.11
CA ASN A 27 -16.05 13.46 8.30
C ASN A 27 -15.10 12.28 8.47
N ARG A 28 -15.66 11.07 8.47
CA ARG A 28 -14.86 9.85 8.55
C ARG A 28 -15.06 9.04 7.29
N TYR A 29 -13.97 8.90 6.54
CA TYR A 29 -13.95 8.14 5.29
C TYR A 29 -12.88 7.07 5.42
N VAL A 30 -13.24 5.82 5.15
CA VAL A 30 -12.31 4.70 5.34
C VAL A 30 -12.19 3.92 4.05
N TRP A 31 -10.95 3.67 3.63
CA TRP A 31 -10.65 2.80 2.50
C TRP A 31 -9.88 1.59 2.97
N GLY A 32 -10.09 0.48 2.28
CA GLY A 32 -9.22 -0.65 2.35
C GLY A 32 -8.31 -0.67 1.14
N TYR A 33 -7.21 -1.38 1.25
CA TYR A 33 -6.35 -1.64 0.11
C TYR A 33 -5.77 -3.03 0.24
N ARG A 34 -5.77 -3.75 -0.89
CA ARG A 34 -5.19 -5.09 -0.97
C ARG A 34 -3.90 -4.99 -1.74
N ILE A 35 -2.83 -5.52 -1.16
CA ILE A 35 -1.51 -5.49 -1.76
C ILE A 35 -1.04 -6.91 -2.00
N THR A 36 -0.48 -7.14 -3.20
CA THR A 36 0.18 -8.39 -3.55
C THR A 36 1.62 -8.08 -3.89
N ILE A 37 2.55 -8.77 -3.23
CA ILE A 37 3.98 -8.64 -3.48
C ILE A 37 4.43 -9.97 -4.08
N ALA A 38 4.88 -9.94 -5.33
CA ALA A 38 5.30 -11.15 -6.05
C ALA A 38 6.80 -11.07 -6.35
N ASN A 39 7.55 -12.04 -5.85
CA ASN A 39 8.99 -12.11 -6.11
C ASN A 39 9.23 -12.90 -7.40
N GLU A 40 9.44 -12.19 -8.49
CA GLU A 40 9.76 -12.78 -9.79
C GLU A 40 11.25 -12.73 -10.07
N SER A 41 12.06 -12.40 -9.06
CA SER A 41 13.52 -12.41 -9.18
C SER A 41 14.08 -13.81 -8.92
N GLU A 42 15.38 -13.94 -9.06
CA GLU A 42 16.06 -15.22 -8.83
C GLU A 42 16.64 -15.33 -7.42
N ILE A 43 16.40 -14.33 -6.56
CA ILE A 43 16.94 -14.31 -5.19
C ILE A 43 15.82 -14.34 -4.17
N THR A 44 16.11 -14.93 -3.01
CA THR A 44 15.19 -14.90 -1.87
C THR A 44 15.30 -13.56 -1.16
N VAL A 45 14.17 -12.95 -0.83
CA VAL A 45 14.12 -11.68 -0.11
C VAL A 45 13.16 -11.79 1.07
N GLN A 46 13.42 -10.98 2.11
CA GLN A 46 12.51 -10.88 3.26
C GLN A 46 12.06 -9.44 3.39
N LEU A 47 10.76 -9.24 3.53
CA LEU A 47 10.22 -7.92 3.80
C LEU A 47 10.52 -7.55 5.26
N ARG A 48 11.26 -6.47 5.48
CA ARG A 48 11.69 -6.07 6.82
C ARG A 48 10.94 -4.87 7.36
N ALA A 49 10.63 -3.89 6.50
CA ALA A 49 10.03 -2.63 6.94
C ALA A 49 9.12 -2.04 5.89
N ARG A 50 8.22 -1.17 6.33
CA ARG A 50 7.34 -0.41 5.45
C ARG A 50 7.44 1.07 5.72
N TYR A 51 7.21 1.85 4.67
CA TYR A 51 7.09 3.28 4.75
C TYR A 51 5.90 3.72 3.91
N TRP A 52 5.03 4.56 4.49
CA TRP A 52 3.89 5.15 3.80
C TRP A 52 3.92 6.66 3.92
N LYS A 53 3.57 7.33 2.84
CA LYS A 53 3.27 8.75 2.83
C LYS A 53 1.82 8.90 2.38
N ILE A 54 1.00 9.46 3.25
CA ILE A 54 -0.43 9.59 3.04
C ILE A 54 -0.76 11.08 2.99
N THR A 55 -1.36 11.53 1.88
CA THR A 55 -1.75 12.93 1.71
C THR A 55 -3.27 12.96 1.55
N ASP A 56 -3.95 13.72 2.41
CA ASP A 56 -5.40 13.85 2.34
C ASP A 56 -5.83 14.91 1.31
N GLY A 57 -7.16 15.08 1.15
CA GLY A 57 -7.71 16.01 0.18
C GLY A 57 -7.43 17.49 0.48
N ASN A 58 -7.00 17.82 1.69
CA ASN A 58 -6.62 19.17 2.08
C ASN A 58 -5.11 19.41 1.98
N GLY A 59 -4.36 18.42 1.55
CA GLY A 59 -2.92 18.54 1.44
C GLY A 59 -2.16 18.22 2.71
N HIS A 60 -2.83 17.77 3.76
CA HIS A 60 -2.16 17.32 4.98
C HIS A 60 -1.46 16.00 4.73
N MET A 61 -0.21 15.93 5.13
CA MET A 61 0.63 14.76 4.87
C MET A 61 0.98 14.07 6.18
N GLU A 62 0.90 12.74 6.16
CA GLU A 62 1.29 11.91 7.28
C GLU A 62 2.26 10.84 6.78
N GLU A 63 3.29 10.57 7.57
CA GLU A 63 4.24 9.51 7.28
C GLU A 63 4.12 8.41 8.33
N VAL A 64 4.11 7.16 7.86
CA VAL A 64 4.01 5.99 8.73
C VAL A 64 5.19 5.07 8.43
N ARG A 65 5.94 4.70 9.47
CA ARG A 65 7.06 3.76 9.37
C ARG A 65 6.88 2.66 10.40
N GLY A 66 7.27 1.46 10.03
CA GLY A 66 7.22 0.34 10.96
C GLY A 66 7.83 -0.92 10.40
N PRO A 67 8.09 -1.92 11.27
CA PRO A 67 8.60 -3.21 10.81
C PRO A 67 7.48 -4.03 10.17
N GLY A 68 7.82 -4.73 9.09
CA GLY A 68 6.91 -5.67 8.46
C GLY A 68 5.59 -5.11 7.98
N VAL A 69 4.63 -5.98 7.75
CA VAL A 69 3.25 -5.67 7.37
C VAL A 69 2.31 -6.58 8.14
N ILE A 70 1.25 -6.00 8.75
CA ILE A 70 0.27 -6.74 9.57
C ILE A 70 0.92 -7.73 10.55
N GLY A 71 2.02 -7.31 11.18
CA GLY A 71 2.72 -8.14 12.17
C GLY A 71 3.62 -9.21 11.59
N GLU A 72 3.87 -9.23 10.28
CA GLU A 72 4.67 -10.25 9.63
C GLU A 72 5.82 -9.67 8.84
N GLN A 73 6.90 -10.43 8.73
CA GLN A 73 8.05 -10.11 7.87
C GLN A 73 8.27 -11.30 6.93
N PRO A 74 7.42 -11.43 5.90
CA PRO A 74 7.43 -12.63 5.07
C PRO A 74 8.72 -12.79 4.28
N VAL A 75 9.16 -14.05 4.18
CA VAL A 75 10.27 -14.47 3.32
C VAL A 75 9.68 -14.93 2.00
N LEU A 76 10.15 -14.36 0.91
CA LEU A 76 9.67 -14.69 -0.42
C LEU A 76 10.80 -15.31 -1.23
N ASN A 77 10.67 -16.60 -1.51
CA ASN A 77 11.57 -17.28 -2.43
C ASN A 77 11.20 -16.92 -3.88
N PRO A 78 12.10 -17.16 -4.84
CA PRO A 78 11.73 -16.95 -6.25
C PRO A 78 10.42 -17.62 -6.60
N GLY A 79 9.47 -16.88 -7.16
CA GLY A 79 8.14 -17.37 -7.51
C GLY A 79 7.08 -17.25 -6.40
N ASP A 80 7.47 -16.90 -5.19
CA ASP A 80 6.52 -16.72 -4.09
C ASP A 80 5.83 -15.36 -4.18
N SER A 81 4.61 -15.31 -3.61
CA SER A 81 3.90 -14.05 -3.44
C SER A 81 3.28 -13.99 -2.05
N PHE A 82 3.05 -12.77 -1.58
CA PHE A 82 2.41 -12.49 -0.30
C PHE A 82 1.33 -11.45 -0.53
N GLN A 83 0.12 -11.72 0.00
CA GLN A 83 -1.00 -10.80 -0.14
C GLN A 83 -1.54 -10.44 1.23
N TYR A 84 -1.84 -9.16 1.42
CA TYR A 84 -2.49 -8.70 2.64
C TYR A 84 -3.40 -7.53 2.34
N SER A 85 -4.31 -7.25 3.27
CA SER A 85 -5.18 -6.09 3.21
C SER A 85 -5.03 -5.27 4.47
N SER A 86 -5.17 -3.96 4.32
CA SER A 86 -5.13 -3.03 5.43
C SER A 86 -6.10 -1.89 5.15
N GLY A 87 -6.17 -0.92 6.05
CA GLY A 87 -7.11 0.18 5.91
C GLY A 87 -6.46 1.53 6.15
N CYS A 88 -7.11 2.57 5.63
CA CYS A 88 -6.68 3.94 5.81
C CYS A 88 -7.91 4.82 6.05
N PRO A 89 -8.08 5.38 7.25
CA PRO A 89 -9.12 6.37 7.52
C PRO A 89 -8.61 7.77 7.19
N LEU A 90 -9.47 8.59 6.58
CA LEU A 90 -9.19 9.99 6.31
C LEU A 90 -10.36 10.84 6.78
N THR A 91 -10.13 12.13 6.97
CA THR A 91 -11.18 13.10 7.28
C THR A 91 -11.69 13.82 6.04
N THR A 92 -11.16 13.48 4.87
CA THR A 92 -11.52 14.07 3.59
C THR A 92 -12.03 12.99 2.64
N THR A 93 -12.70 13.40 1.56
CA THR A 93 -13.30 12.49 0.60
C THR A 93 -12.31 11.88 -0.38
N SER A 94 -11.07 12.30 -0.34
CA SER A 94 -10.04 11.79 -1.23
C SER A 94 -8.67 11.84 -0.58
N GLY A 95 -7.73 11.14 -1.14
CA GLY A 95 -6.34 11.17 -0.73
C GLY A 95 -5.45 10.40 -1.70
N VAL A 96 -4.17 10.42 -1.41
CA VAL A 96 -3.16 9.69 -2.19
C VAL A 96 -2.21 9.00 -1.22
N MET A 97 -1.91 7.75 -1.51
CA MET A 97 -0.91 6.98 -0.76
C MET A 97 0.23 6.60 -1.68
N LEU A 98 1.44 6.67 -1.17
CA LEU A 98 2.63 6.13 -1.82
C LEU A 98 3.60 5.64 -0.76
N GLY A 99 4.52 4.81 -1.14
CA GLY A 99 5.46 4.29 -0.17
C GLY A 99 6.46 3.32 -0.75
N ARG A 100 7.08 2.56 0.15
CA ARG A 100 8.08 1.58 -0.21
C ARG A 100 8.18 0.51 0.87
N TYR A 101 8.66 -0.66 0.46
CA TYR A 101 9.06 -1.70 1.40
C TYR A 101 10.57 -1.84 1.37
N THR A 102 11.17 -2.09 2.52
CA THR A 102 12.58 -2.43 2.61
C THR A 102 12.70 -3.94 2.63
N MET A 103 13.43 -4.48 1.65
CA MET A 103 13.68 -5.91 1.51
C MET A 103 15.10 -6.22 1.92
N GLN A 104 15.34 -7.44 2.37
CA GLN A 104 16.67 -7.91 2.75
C GLN A 104 16.94 -9.26 2.08
N THR A 105 18.12 -9.40 1.47
CA THR A 105 18.57 -10.66 0.86
C THR A 105 19.20 -11.57 1.91
N ASP A 106 19.48 -12.82 1.52
CA ASP A 106 20.17 -13.77 2.40
C ASP A 106 21.58 -13.30 2.79
N SER A 107 22.21 -12.48 1.95
CA SER A 107 23.53 -11.93 2.26
C SER A 107 23.49 -10.72 3.19
N GLY A 108 22.29 -10.26 3.54
CA GLY A 108 22.11 -9.09 4.40
C GLY A 108 21.98 -7.78 3.66
N GLU A 109 22.06 -7.76 2.35
CA GLU A 109 21.87 -6.55 1.56
C GLU A 109 20.42 -6.07 1.72
N ARG A 110 20.23 -4.77 1.97
CA ARG A 110 18.93 -4.14 2.05
C ARG A 110 18.72 -3.20 0.88
N PHE A 111 17.50 -3.20 0.34
CA PHE A 111 17.12 -2.31 -0.74
C PHE A 111 15.63 -2.05 -0.65
N ASP A 112 15.21 -0.92 -1.21
CA ASP A 112 13.80 -0.55 -1.19
C ASP A 112 13.13 -0.93 -2.52
N ILE A 113 11.89 -1.39 -2.43
CA ILE A 113 11.02 -1.58 -3.60
C ILE A 113 9.87 -0.60 -3.50
N GLU A 114 9.47 -0.07 -4.67
CA GLU A 114 8.43 0.93 -4.73
C GLU A 114 7.04 0.33 -4.57
N ILE A 115 6.20 0.98 -3.76
CA ILE A 115 4.77 0.75 -3.77
C ILE A 115 4.20 1.80 -4.73
N PRO A 116 3.43 1.41 -5.76
CA PRO A 116 2.90 2.40 -6.70
C PRO A 116 2.01 3.40 -5.99
N ALA A 117 2.10 4.68 -6.35
CA ALA A 117 1.19 5.68 -5.82
C ALA A 117 -0.23 5.34 -6.26
N PHE A 118 -1.19 5.47 -5.36
CA PHE A 118 -2.59 5.22 -5.69
C PHE A 118 -3.50 6.22 -5.00
N SER A 119 -4.63 6.49 -5.64
CA SER A 119 -5.58 7.45 -5.11
C SER A 119 -6.68 6.73 -4.32
N LEU A 120 -7.18 7.44 -3.30
CA LEU A 120 -8.33 7.04 -2.50
C LEU A 120 -9.45 7.99 -2.88
N ASP A 121 -10.48 7.46 -3.52
CA ASP A 121 -11.59 8.25 -4.04
C ASP A 121 -12.93 7.63 -3.65
N LEU A 122 -13.96 8.45 -3.55
CA LEU A 122 -15.32 7.95 -3.37
C LEU A 122 -15.86 7.48 -4.71
N PRO A 123 -16.56 6.32 -4.74
CA PRO A 123 -17.16 5.84 -6.00
C PRO A 123 -18.09 6.84 -6.67
N ASP A 124 -18.84 7.60 -5.87
CA ASP A 124 -19.79 8.57 -6.38
C ASP A 124 -19.13 9.78 -7.05
N GLN A 125 -17.93 10.17 -6.59
CA GLN A 125 -17.17 11.25 -7.22
C GLN A 125 -16.73 10.90 -8.62
N LEU A 126 -16.44 9.64 -8.88
CA LEU A 126 -16.09 9.18 -10.22
C LEU A 126 -17.27 9.29 -11.18
N ARG A 127 -18.50 9.17 -10.67
CA ARG A 127 -19.70 9.30 -11.49
C ARG A 127 -20.06 10.73 -11.79
N THR A 128 -19.82 11.64 -10.85
CA THR A 128 -20.20 13.05 -10.99
C THR A 128 -19.27 13.82 -11.92
N LEU A 129 -18.14 13.26 -12.29
CA LEU A 129 -17.21 13.88 -13.22
C LEU A 129 -17.63 13.72 -14.68
N ASN A 130 -18.71 13.05 -14.94
CA ASN A 130 -19.20 12.83 -16.31
C ASN A 130 -20.02 14.02 -16.82
#